data_d14790c4de866ee988a7334e1dff17ca
#
_entry.id   d14790c4de866ee988a7334e1dff17ca
#
_cell.length_a   1.000
_cell.length_b   1.000
_cell.length_c   1.000
_cell.angle_alpha   90.00
_cell.angle_beta   90.00
_cell.angle_gamma   90.00
#
_symmetry.space_group_name_H-M   'P 1'
#
loop_
_entity.id
_entity.type
_entity.pdbx_description
1 polymer ?
#
loop_
_entity_poly.entity_id
_entity_poly.type
_entity_poly.pdbx_seq_one_letter_code
_entity_poly.pdbx_strand_id
1 'polypeptide(L)'
;AAAMMTGSVAMAETYSATGNGYHGEMTVDVTIENGTITDVALGDNHETNVVIDRAFPVIRERILEANTADVDSVSAATFSSYAIKTAVADAMQQAGLEAPKVAMQNAEKTATERAAESCDIVIVGGGPAGLAAAVSAKQTNADKNVILVEKLDILSGNGKFDMNFFDMINTEAQKAAGNDEWVGEAGLAKFIEEKSANGESAERIQVWANEEYGIDAWLRAMGVELNYNYGGTNHMAEDNQYSGEVIQAGLEKAAAELGVDVRT
;
A
#
# COMPACT_ATOMS: atom_id res chain seq x y z
N ALA A 1 -57.84 -15.82 26.41
CA ALA A 1 -57.24 -15.94 25.08
C ALA A 1 -55.74 -15.60 25.18
N ALA A 2 -54.87 -16.61 25.10
CA ALA A 2 -53.43 -16.43 25.04
C ALA A 2 -53.09 -16.11 23.60
N ALA A 3 -52.57 -14.90 23.34
CA ALA A 3 -52.00 -14.56 22.07
C ALA A 3 -50.63 -15.28 21.95
N MET A 4 -50.54 -16.29 21.10
CA MET A 4 -49.27 -16.84 20.64
C MET A 4 -48.60 -15.75 19.79
N MET A 5 -47.55 -15.13 20.31
CA MET A 5 -46.59 -14.41 19.51
C MET A 5 -45.80 -15.45 18.71
N THR A 6 -46.15 -15.64 17.45
CA THR A 6 -45.29 -16.33 16.51
C THR A 6 -44.11 -15.39 16.21
N GLY A 7 -43.03 -15.59 16.95
CA GLY A 7 -41.75 -14.96 16.56
C GLY A 7 -41.36 -15.55 15.22
N SER A 8 -41.42 -14.75 14.17
CA SER A 8 -40.76 -15.11 12.91
C SER A 8 -39.27 -15.13 13.21
N VAL A 9 -38.64 -16.29 13.09
CA VAL A 9 -37.20 -16.37 13.02
C VAL A 9 -36.85 -15.72 11.67
N ALA A 10 -36.33 -14.51 11.70
CA ALA A 10 -35.82 -13.90 10.49
C ALA A 10 -34.63 -14.76 10.04
N MET A 11 -34.71 -15.26 8.83
CA MET A 11 -33.63 -16.03 8.22
C MET A 11 -32.59 -15.01 7.70
N ALA A 12 -31.33 -15.39 7.78
CA ALA A 12 -30.26 -14.64 7.09
C ALA A 12 -30.52 -14.71 5.57
N GLU A 13 -30.54 -13.56 4.93
CA GLU A 13 -30.70 -13.44 3.47
C GLU A 13 -29.42 -12.86 2.87
N THR A 14 -29.00 -13.38 1.70
CA THR A 14 -27.85 -12.90 0.98
C THR A 14 -28.30 -12.14 -0.25
N TYR A 15 -27.82 -10.91 -0.38
CA TYR A 15 -28.08 -10.00 -1.49
C TYR A 15 -26.80 -9.84 -2.31
N SER A 16 -26.90 -10.11 -3.62
CA SER A 16 -25.80 -9.95 -4.55
C SER A 16 -25.92 -8.57 -5.22
N ALA A 17 -24.86 -7.78 -5.18
CA ALA A 17 -24.83 -6.45 -5.77
C ALA A 17 -23.48 -6.19 -6.44
N THR A 18 -23.43 -5.16 -7.30
CA THR A 18 -22.22 -4.86 -8.06
C THR A 18 -21.70 -3.46 -7.79
N GLY A 19 -20.39 -3.28 -7.92
CA GLY A 19 -19.74 -1.98 -7.90
C GLY A 19 -18.63 -1.90 -8.94
N ASN A 20 -18.30 -0.70 -9.38
CA ASN A 20 -17.22 -0.48 -10.35
C ASN A 20 -15.91 -0.20 -9.65
N GLY A 21 -14.96 -1.13 -9.75
CA GLY A 21 -13.60 -1.02 -9.27
C GLY A 21 -12.64 -0.38 -10.27
N TYR A 22 -11.35 -0.64 -10.13
CA TYR A 22 -10.33 -0.11 -11.02
C TYR A 22 -10.32 -0.81 -12.38
N HIS A 23 -10.53 -2.12 -12.39
CA HIS A 23 -10.56 -2.94 -13.61
C HIS A 23 -11.99 -3.31 -14.07
N GLY A 24 -12.99 -2.61 -13.58
CA GLY A 24 -14.37 -2.80 -13.99
C GLY A 24 -15.30 -3.28 -12.88
N GLU A 25 -16.37 -3.94 -13.29
CA GLU A 25 -17.41 -4.41 -12.37
C GLU A 25 -16.90 -5.55 -11.48
N MET A 26 -17.27 -5.49 -10.21
CA MET A 26 -17.07 -6.58 -9.26
C MET A 26 -18.39 -6.90 -8.57
N THR A 27 -18.60 -8.17 -8.26
CA THR A 27 -19.76 -8.67 -7.50
C THR A 27 -19.39 -8.80 -6.03
N VAL A 28 -20.32 -8.39 -5.16
CA VAL A 28 -20.21 -8.54 -3.71
C VAL A 28 -21.50 -9.16 -3.19
N ASP A 29 -21.37 -10.26 -2.43
CA ASP A 29 -22.49 -10.91 -1.75
C ASP A 29 -22.53 -10.46 -0.30
N VAL A 30 -23.67 -9.93 0.13
CA VAL A 30 -23.87 -9.38 1.48
C VAL A 30 -24.95 -10.16 2.19
N THR A 31 -24.63 -10.79 3.30
CA THR A 31 -25.58 -11.50 4.14
C THR A 31 -26.08 -10.57 5.24
N ILE A 32 -27.41 -10.43 5.31
CA ILE A 32 -28.09 -9.58 6.29
C ILE A 32 -29.06 -10.42 7.12
N GLU A 33 -28.96 -10.31 8.42
CA GLU A 33 -29.85 -10.96 9.37
C GLU A 33 -30.41 -9.95 10.37
N ASN A 34 -31.71 -9.82 10.46
CA ASN A 34 -32.40 -8.87 11.37
C ASN A 34 -31.89 -7.41 11.24
N GLY A 35 -31.55 -6.97 10.02
CA GLY A 35 -31.01 -5.62 9.77
C GLY A 35 -29.53 -5.45 10.10
N THR A 36 -28.84 -6.55 10.41
CA THR A 36 -27.39 -6.55 10.67
C THR A 36 -26.66 -7.24 9.52
N ILE A 37 -25.61 -6.60 9.02
CA ILE A 37 -24.68 -7.21 8.05
C ILE A 37 -23.84 -8.23 8.80
N THR A 38 -24.04 -9.51 8.49
CA THR A 38 -23.35 -10.61 9.18
C THR A 38 -22.21 -11.18 8.35
N ASP A 39 -22.25 -10.99 7.04
CA ASP A 39 -21.14 -11.35 6.15
C ASP A 39 -21.07 -10.47 4.91
N VAL A 40 -19.87 -10.34 4.37
CA VAL A 40 -19.58 -9.72 3.08
C VAL A 40 -18.60 -10.63 2.37
N ALA A 41 -18.95 -11.14 1.21
CA ALA A 41 -18.11 -12.01 0.41
C ALA A 41 -17.82 -11.37 -0.96
N LEU A 42 -16.58 -11.52 -1.44
CA LEU A 42 -16.18 -11.06 -2.76
C LEU A 42 -16.52 -12.13 -3.78
N GLY A 43 -17.28 -11.76 -4.80
CA GLY A 43 -17.60 -12.59 -5.96
C GLY A 43 -16.65 -12.32 -7.13
N ASP A 44 -17.19 -12.46 -8.34
CA ASP A 44 -16.41 -12.24 -9.57
C ASP A 44 -15.87 -10.81 -9.64
N ASN A 45 -14.57 -10.70 -9.91
CA ASN A 45 -13.89 -9.43 -10.08
C ASN A 45 -12.64 -9.59 -10.96
N HIS A 46 -12.13 -8.48 -11.47
CA HIS A 46 -10.91 -8.41 -12.27
C HIS A 46 -9.86 -7.49 -11.65
N GLU A 47 -9.99 -7.19 -10.36
CA GLU A 47 -9.05 -6.33 -9.65
C GLU A 47 -7.64 -6.96 -9.57
N THR A 48 -6.64 -6.12 -9.38
CA THR A 48 -5.26 -6.57 -9.17
C THR A 48 -5.20 -7.42 -7.89
N ASN A 49 -4.87 -8.69 -8.01
CA ASN A 49 -4.93 -9.67 -6.92
C ASN A 49 -4.26 -9.17 -5.64
N VAL A 50 -3.02 -8.68 -5.73
CA VAL A 50 -2.29 -8.19 -4.56
C VAL A 50 -2.97 -7.00 -3.87
N VAL A 51 -3.72 -6.18 -4.61
CA VAL A 51 -4.45 -5.04 -4.05
C VAL A 51 -5.73 -5.52 -3.37
N ILE A 52 -6.52 -6.33 -4.07
CA ILE A 52 -7.83 -6.78 -3.54
C ILE A 52 -7.67 -7.75 -2.38
N ASP A 53 -6.70 -8.68 -2.44
CA ASP A 53 -6.45 -9.65 -1.38
C ASP A 53 -6.06 -9.00 -0.03
N ARG A 54 -5.44 -7.82 -0.09
CA ARG A 54 -5.09 -7.04 1.10
C ARG A 54 -6.18 -6.07 1.54
N ALA A 55 -6.86 -5.45 0.58
CA ALA A 55 -7.86 -4.44 0.87
C ALA A 55 -9.18 -5.05 1.33
N PHE A 56 -9.60 -6.17 0.75
CA PHE A 56 -10.90 -6.76 1.03
C PHE A 56 -11.08 -7.18 2.49
N PRO A 57 -10.15 -7.89 3.14
CA PRO A 57 -10.28 -8.24 4.56
C PRO A 57 -10.48 -7.02 5.46
N VAL A 58 -9.72 -5.95 5.22
CA VAL A 58 -9.77 -4.72 6.01
C VAL A 58 -11.10 -3.99 5.84
N ILE A 59 -11.57 -3.81 4.60
CA ILE A 59 -12.84 -3.12 4.36
C ILE A 59 -14.04 -3.93 4.81
N ARG A 60 -13.97 -5.26 4.67
CA ARG A 60 -14.98 -6.19 5.19
C ARG A 60 -15.13 -6.06 6.70
N GLU A 61 -14.03 -6.10 7.45
CA GLU A 61 -14.03 -5.94 8.89
C GLU A 61 -14.67 -4.60 9.31
N ARG A 62 -14.27 -3.49 8.69
CA ARG A 62 -14.86 -2.17 8.94
C ARG A 62 -16.38 -2.14 8.71
N ILE A 63 -16.84 -2.75 7.62
CA ILE A 63 -18.28 -2.82 7.30
C ILE A 63 -19.05 -3.64 8.35
N LEU A 64 -18.51 -4.79 8.74
CA LEU A 64 -19.14 -5.65 9.75
C LEU A 64 -19.20 -4.98 11.13
N GLU A 65 -18.10 -4.32 11.55
CA GLU A 65 -18.03 -3.61 12.83
C GLU A 65 -18.98 -2.40 12.87
N ALA A 66 -19.00 -1.61 11.79
CA ALA A 66 -19.83 -0.41 11.72
C ALA A 66 -21.30 -0.70 11.35
N ASN A 67 -21.61 -1.89 10.84
CA ASN A 67 -22.90 -2.27 10.28
C ASN A 67 -23.39 -1.29 9.20
N THR A 68 -22.50 -0.81 8.36
CA THR A 68 -22.79 0.18 7.31
C THR A 68 -21.75 0.13 6.19
N ALA A 69 -22.15 0.62 5.00
CA ALA A 69 -21.23 0.86 3.89
C ALA A 69 -20.43 2.19 4.03
N ASP A 70 -20.79 3.05 4.99
CA ASP A 70 -20.11 4.33 5.22
C ASP A 70 -18.89 4.13 6.12
N VAL A 71 -17.86 3.53 5.54
CA VAL A 71 -16.59 3.27 6.20
C VAL A 71 -15.43 3.85 5.39
N ASP A 72 -14.30 4.04 6.02
CA ASP A 72 -13.09 4.54 5.35
C ASP A 72 -12.59 3.54 4.29
N SER A 73 -12.21 4.05 3.13
CA SER A 73 -11.55 3.28 2.08
C SER A 73 -10.14 2.84 2.51
N VAL A 74 -9.67 1.73 1.94
CA VAL A 74 -8.31 1.25 2.17
C VAL A 74 -7.35 2.02 1.27
N SER A 75 -6.25 2.50 1.82
CA SER A 75 -5.23 3.22 1.07
C SER A 75 -4.64 2.34 -0.04
N ALA A 76 -4.30 2.97 -1.16
CA ALA A 76 -3.84 2.31 -2.38
C ALA A 76 -4.88 1.38 -3.04
N ALA A 77 -6.09 1.25 -2.48
CA ALA A 77 -7.20 0.48 -3.03
C ALA A 77 -8.50 1.29 -3.10
N THR A 78 -8.41 2.58 -3.40
CA THR A 78 -9.55 3.51 -3.33
C THR A 78 -10.69 3.10 -4.25
N PHE A 79 -10.41 2.70 -5.48
CA PHE A 79 -11.43 2.27 -6.45
C PHE A 79 -12.08 0.94 -6.02
N SER A 80 -11.28 -0.05 -5.64
CA SER A 80 -11.79 -1.34 -5.15
C SER A 80 -12.61 -1.17 -3.88
N SER A 81 -12.14 -0.33 -2.93
CA SER A 81 -12.90 0.00 -1.72
C SER A 81 -14.23 0.68 -2.04
N TYR A 82 -14.23 1.64 -2.98
CA TYR A 82 -15.44 2.32 -3.40
C TYR A 82 -16.45 1.37 -4.04
N ALA A 83 -15.98 0.45 -4.88
CA ALA A 83 -16.82 -0.55 -5.49
C ALA A 83 -17.49 -1.47 -4.45
N ILE A 84 -16.71 -1.98 -3.49
CA ILE A 84 -17.23 -2.81 -2.39
C ILE A 84 -18.28 -2.04 -1.57
N LYS A 85 -17.97 -0.81 -1.16
CA LYS A 85 -18.88 0.04 -0.40
C LYS A 85 -20.18 0.31 -1.17
N THR A 86 -20.08 0.58 -2.48
CA THR A 86 -21.25 0.83 -3.33
C THR A 86 -22.13 -0.41 -3.44
N ALA A 87 -21.54 -1.57 -3.66
CA ALA A 87 -22.26 -2.84 -3.70
C ALA A 87 -22.94 -3.16 -2.34
N VAL A 88 -22.25 -2.94 -1.22
CA VAL A 88 -22.84 -3.13 0.11
C VAL A 88 -24.00 -2.17 0.34
N ALA A 89 -23.90 -0.90 -0.06
CA ALA A 89 -25.00 0.06 0.05
C ALA A 89 -26.22 -0.37 -0.79
N ASP A 90 -25.99 -0.87 -2.00
CA ASP A 90 -27.07 -1.40 -2.86
C ASP A 90 -27.71 -2.65 -2.24
N ALA A 91 -26.93 -3.58 -1.71
CA ALA A 91 -27.43 -4.75 -0.99
C ALA A 91 -28.28 -4.35 0.24
N MET A 92 -27.87 -3.33 0.99
CA MET A 92 -28.67 -2.77 2.10
C MET A 92 -30.01 -2.24 1.59
N GLN A 93 -30.05 -1.53 0.44
CA GLN A 93 -31.32 -1.08 -0.16
C GLN A 93 -32.20 -2.24 -0.59
N GLN A 94 -31.63 -3.27 -1.22
CA GLN A 94 -32.35 -4.49 -1.60
C GLN A 94 -33.00 -5.16 -0.37
N ALA A 95 -32.33 -5.14 0.79
CA ALA A 95 -32.83 -5.63 2.05
C ALA A 95 -33.85 -4.70 2.72
N GLY A 96 -34.19 -3.55 2.12
CA GLY A 96 -35.11 -2.57 2.68
C GLY A 96 -34.52 -1.73 3.83
N LEU A 97 -33.21 -1.70 3.97
CA LEU A 97 -32.50 -0.89 4.95
C LEU A 97 -32.18 0.50 4.39
N GLU A 98 -31.98 1.45 5.31
CA GLU A 98 -31.43 2.76 4.93
C GLU A 98 -29.96 2.59 4.53
N ALA A 99 -29.63 2.90 3.28
CA ALA A 99 -28.27 2.81 2.78
C ALA A 99 -27.59 4.19 2.78
N PRO A 100 -26.34 4.29 3.22
CA PRO A 100 -25.60 5.52 3.22
C PRO A 100 -25.23 5.94 1.81
N LYS A 101 -25.02 7.25 1.63
CA LYS A 101 -24.39 7.76 0.41
C LYS A 101 -22.89 7.48 0.46
N VAL A 102 -22.47 6.52 -0.34
CA VAL A 102 -21.05 6.13 -0.42
C VAL A 102 -20.22 7.21 -1.15
N ALA A 103 -19.11 7.61 -0.55
CA ALA A 103 -18.14 8.49 -1.16
C ALA A 103 -16.86 7.73 -1.56
N MET A 104 -16.27 8.11 -2.69
CA MET A 104 -15.00 7.54 -3.14
C MET A 104 -13.86 7.92 -2.20
N GLN A 105 -13.86 9.14 -1.71
CA GLN A 105 -12.89 9.63 -0.74
C GLN A 105 -13.42 9.46 0.68
N ASN A 106 -12.53 9.27 1.63
CA ASN A 106 -12.89 9.27 3.03
C ASN A 106 -13.45 10.64 3.44
N ALA A 107 -14.35 10.66 4.41
CA ALA A 107 -14.81 11.91 5.01
C ALA A 107 -13.60 12.73 5.52
N GLU A 108 -13.64 14.04 5.35
CA GLU A 108 -12.64 14.91 5.96
C GLU A 108 -12.66 14.66 7.48
N LYS A 109 -11.59 14.09 8.00
CA LYS A 109 -11.43 13.98 9.46
C LYS A 109 -11.31 15.41 10.00
N THR A 110 -12.19 15.79 10.91
CA THR A 110 -12.09 17.06 11.61
C THR A 110 -10.73 17.10 12.31
N ALA A 111 -9.90 18.07 11.93
CA ALA A 111 -8.59 18.22 12.57
C ALA A 111 -8.77 18.42 14.07
N THR A 112 -8.27 17.48 14.85
CA THR A 112 -8.21 17.65 16.30
C THR A 112 -7.01 18.52 16.60
N GLU A 113 -7.21 19.60 17.34
CA GLU A 113 -6.11 20.44 17.82
C GLU A 113 -5.20 19.59 18.71
N ARG A 114 -3.96 19.38 18.28
CA ARG A 114 -2.96 18.65 19.06
C ARG A 114 -1.92 19.64 19.57
N ALA A 115 -1.36 19.35 20.75
CA ALA A 115 -0.25 20.13 21.28
C ALA A 115 0.93 20.10 20.28
N ALA A 116 1.55 21.27 20.07
CA ALA A 116 2.74 21.35 19.24
C ALA A 116 3.89 20.59 19.92
N GLU A 117 4.56 19.76 19.14
CA GLU A 117 5.77 19.07 19.55
C GLU A 117 6.95 19.56 18.72
N SER A 118 8.16 19.41 19.22
CA SER A 118 9.38 19.75 18.51
C SER A 118 10.25 18.50 18.30
N CYS A 119 10.83 18.40 17.12
CA CYS A 119 11.81 17.39 16.77
C CYS A 119 12.92 18.02 15.92
N ASP A 120 14.00 17.28 15.67
CA ASP A 120 15.04 17.75 14.77
C ASP A 120 14.61 17.61 13.31
N ILE A 121 13.94 16.51 12.98
CA ILE A 121 13.49 16.18 11.61
C ILE A 121 12.09 15.58 11.68
N VAL A 122 11.16 16.16 10.93
CA VAL A 122 9.84 15.57 10.69
C VAL A 122 9.75 15.10 9.24
N ILE A 123 9.25 13.88 9.05
CA ILE A 123 9.03 13.28 7.73
C ILE A 123 7.53 13.00 7.60
N VAL A 124 6.94 13.41 6.50
CA VAL A 124 5.51 13.26 6.24
C VAL A 124 5.30 12.20 5.16
N GLY A 125 4.66 11.10 5.53
CA GLY A 125 4.36 9.95 4.69
C GLY A 125 5.22 8.72 4.99
N GLY A 126 4.56 7.59 5.25
CA GLY A 126 5.16 6.30 5.62
C GLY A 126 5.37 5.35 4.44
N GLY A 127 5.44 5.86 3.21
CA GLY A 127 5.81 5.08 2.03
C GLY A 127 7.33 4.85 1.94
N PRO A 128 7.81 4.12 0.91
CA PRO A 128 9.24 3.81 0.76
C PRO A 128 10.14 5.04 0.79
N ALA A 129 9.72 6.14 0.15
CA ALA A 129 10.50 7.38 0.13
C ALA A 129 10.64 8.01 1.52
N GLY A 130 9.55 8.09 2.30
CA GLY A 130 9.60 8.64 3.66
C GLY A 130 10.39 7.76 4.61
N LEU A 131 10.23 6.45 4.53
CA LEU A 131 11.02 5.50 5.30
C LEU A 131 12.50 5.56 4.95
N ALA A 132 12.85 5.63 3.66
CA ALA A 132 14.24 5.79 3.23
C ALA A 132 14.85 7.10 3.77
N ALA A 133 14.09 8.19 3.74
CA ALA A 133 14.53 9.47 4.31
C ALA A 133 14.75 9.36 5.83
N ALA A 134 13.87 8.68 6.56
CA ALA A 134 13.96 8.49 8.01
C ALA A 134 15.17 7.63 8.39
N VAL A 135 15.37 6.53 7.69
CA VAL A 135 16.52 5.63 7.87
C VAL A 135 17.83 6.37 7.59
N SER A 136 17.91 7.06 6.45
CA SER A 136 19.10 7.83 6.07
C SER A 136 19.40 8.95 7.07
N ALA A 137 18.40 9.66 7.56
CA ALA A 137 18.57 10.70 8.57
C ALA A 137 19.18 10.14 9.87
N LYS A 138 18.69 8.99 10.35
CA LYS A 138 19.21 8.33 11.55
C LYS A 138 20.58 7.69 11.33
N GLN A 139 20.87 7.16 10.15
CA GLN A 139 22.20 6.66 9.80
C GLN A 139 23.24 7.78 9.73
N THR A 140 22.83 8.96 9.25
CA THR A 140 23.71 10.13 9.20
C THR A 140 24.00 10.70 10.58
N ASN A 141 23.02 10.75 11.46
CA ASN A 141 23.17 11.19 12.84
C ASN A 141 22.15 10.51 13.77
N ALA A 142 22.64 9.52 14.50
CA ALA A 142 21.82 8.70 15.39
C ALA A 142 21.19 9.48 16.56
N ASP A 143 21.78 10.61 16.95
CA ASP A 143 21.31 11.40 18.10
C ASP A 143 20.11 12.29 17.74
N LYS A 144 19.79 12.43 16.46
CA LYS A 144 18.64 13.25 16.02
C LYS A 144 17.31 12.62 16.40
N ASN A 145 16.40 13.47 16.91
CA ASN A 145 15.00 13.10 17.08
C ASN A 145 14.29 13.17 15.72
N VAL A 146 14.03 12.00 15.12
CA VAL A 146 13.36 11.88 13.83
C VAL A 146 11.96 11.33 14.05
N ILE A 147 10.95 12.12 13.66
CA ILE A 147 9.53 11.73 13.70
C ILE A 147 9.06 11.50 12.26
N LEU A 148 8.47 10.33 11.99
CA LEU A 148 7.76 10.03 10.76
C LEU A 148 6.27 9.99 11.05
N VAL A 149 5.49 10.82 10.35
CA VAL A 149 4.03 10.87 10.48
C VAL A 149 3.37 10.28 9.24
N GLU A 150 2.41 9.39 9.44
CA GLU A 150 1.59 8.79 8.38
C GLU A 150 0.11 9.05 8.69
N LYS A 151 -0.69 9.33 7.66
CA LYS A 151 -2.13 9.62 7.82
C LYS A 151 -2.99 8.37 8.00
N LEU A 152 -2.46 7.20 7.67
CA LEU A 152 -3.11 5.91 7.77
C LEU A 152 -2.61 5.16 9.00
N ASP A 153 -3.38 4.19 9.44
CA ASP A 153 -3.03 3.34 10.58
C ASP A 153 -1.91 2.33 10.26
N ILE A 154 -1.40 2.33 9.03
CA ILE A 154 -0.33 1.46 8.55
C ILE A 154 0.67 2.23 7.70
N LEU A 155 1.93 1.82 7.77
CA LEU A 155 2.95 2.26 6.82
C LEU A 155 2.71 1.59 5.47
N SER A 156 2.58 2.39 4.42
CA SER A 156 2.26 1.91 3.08
C SER A 156 2.58 2.97 2.04
N GLY A 157 2.22 2.74 0.82
CA GLY A 157 2.39 3.68 -0.29
C GLY A 157 2.43 2.92 -1.61
N ASN A 158 2.31 3.62 -2.71
CA ASN A 158 2.28 3.02 -4.05
C ASN A 158 3.52 2.15 -4.33
N GLY A 159 4.68 2.55 -3.84
CA GLY A 159 5.92 1.78 -4.02
C GLY A 159 5.91 0.40 -3.37
N LYS A 160 5.05 0.17 -2.36
CA LYS A 160 4.88 -1.16 -1.74
C LYS A 160 4.16 -2.13 -2.66
N PHE A 161 3.22 -1.65 -3.46
CA PHE A 161 2.28 -2.49 -4.22
C PHE A 161 2.58 -2.56 -5.71
N ASP A 162 3.40 -1.66 -6.24
CA ASP A 162 3.49 -1.40 -7.67
C ASP A 162 4.79 -1.92 -8.31
N MET A 163 5.69 -2.54 -7.57
CA MET A 163 6.97 -2.87 -8.13
C MET A 163 7.19 -4.37 -8.25
N ASN A 164 6.92 -4.88 -9.45
CA ASN A 164 7.40 -6.21 -9.82
C ASN A 164 8.93 -6.25 -9.85
N PHE A 165 9.54 -5.13 -10.22
CA PHE A 165 11.00 -4.99 -10.28
C PHE A 165 11.45 -3.60 -9.83
N PHE A 166 12.70 -3.53 -9.43
CA PHE A 166 13.36 -2.32 -9.01
C PHE A 166 14.63 -2.10 -9.86
N ASP A 167 14.78 -0.91 -10.43
CA ASP A 167 15.95 -0.57 -11.23
C ASP A 167 17.16 -0.37 -10.32
N MET A 168 18.25 -1.05 -10.61
CA MET A 168 19.54 -0.87 -9.93
C MET A 168 20.70 -1.14 -10.88
N ILE A 169 21.83 -0.52 -10.60
CA ILE A 169 23.12 -0.75 -11.28
C ILE A 169 24.19 -1.13 -10.27
N ASN A 170 25.26 -1.72 -10.74
CA ASN A 170 26.43 -2.11 -9.95
C ASN A 170 26.13 -3.09 -8.81
N THR A 171 25.12 -3.93 -8.98
CA THR A 171 24.67 -4.85 -7.93
C THR A 171 25.50 -6.13 -7.88
N GLU A 172 25.50 -6.77 -6.72
CA GLU A 172 26.15 -8.09 -6.55
C GLU A 172 25.46 -9.16 -7.42
N ALA A 173 24.13 -9.04 -7.64
CA ALA A 173 23.40 -9.95 -8.50
C ALA A 173 23.80 -9.81 -9.98
N GLN A 174 24.05 -8.59 -10.49
CA GLN A 174 24.58 -8.37 -11.82
C GLN A 174 26.00 -8.93 -11.98
N LYS A 175 26.87 -8.70 -11.02
CA LYS A 175 28.25 -9.27 -11.01
C LYS A 175 28.24 -10.80 -11.00
N ALA A 176 27.40 -11.40 -10.17
CA ALA A 176 27.24 -12.86 -10.11
C ALA A 176 26.71 -13.46 -11.41
N ALA A 177 25.84 -12.74 -12.12
CA ALA A 177 25.31 -13.14 -13.42
C ALA A 177 26.30 -12.92 -14.59
N GLY A 178 27.47 -12.31 -14.35
CA GLY A 178 28.44 -11.96 -15.37
C GLY A 178 27.95 -10.83 -16.31
N ASN A 179 27.06 -9.99 -15.83
CA ASN A 179 26.57 -8.83 -16.57
C ASN A 179 27.38 -7.58 -16.22
N ASP A 180 28.52 -7.43 -16.90
CA ASP A 180 29.43 -6.30 -16.67
C ASP A 180 28.93 -4.98 -17.29
N GLU A 181 27.90 -5.01 -18.09
CA GLU A 181 27.37 -3.85 -18.82
C GLU A 181 26.89 -2.73 -17.91
N TRP A 182 26.37 -3.10 -16.73
CA TRP A 182 25.79 -2.19 -15.73
C TRP A 182 26.64 -2.09 -14.45
N VAL A 183 27.88 -2.56 -14.51
CA VAL A 183 28.77 -2.63 -13.36
C VAL A 183 29.90 -1.61 -13.48
N GLY A 184 30.32 -1.05 -12.33
CA GLY A 184 31.42 -0.10 -12.24
C GLY A 184 31.14 1.25 -12.89
N GLU A 185 32.19 2.01 -13.13
CA GLU A 185 32.10 3.36 -13.73
C GLU A 185 31.52 3.35 -15.15
N ALA A 186 31.75 2.29 -15.90
CA ALA A 186 31.19 2.14 -17.23
C ALA A 186 29.67 1.96 -17.20
N GLY A 187 29.17 1.16 -16.26
CA GLY A 187 27.74 0.99 -16.03
C GLY A 187 27.07 2.27 -15.57
N LEU A 188 27.73 3.03 -14.69
CA LEU A 188 27.24 4.36 -14.26
C LEU A 188 27.15 5.34 -15.44
N ALA A 189 28.19 5.42 -16.27
CA ALA A 189 28.19 6.31 -17.43
C ALA A 189 27.09 5.95 -18.43
N LYS A 190 26.90 4.65 -18.69
CA LYS A 190 25.82 4.14 -19.53
C LYS A 190 24.44 4.50 -18.98
N PHE A 191 24.21 4.32 -17.68
CA PHE A 191 22.94 4.66 -17.02
C PHE A 191 22.62 6.14 -17.20
N ILE A 192 23.61 7.02 -16.99
CA ILE A 192 23.46 8.47 -17.17
C ILE A 192 23.10 8.79 -18.64
N GLU A 193 23.78 8.17 -19.61
CA GLU A 193 23.53 8.39 -21.03
C GLU A 193 22.08 7.98 -21.41
N GLU A 194 21.65 6.78 -21.03
CA GLU A 194 20.31 6.27 -21.37
C GLU A 194 19.20 7.09 -20.72
N LYS A 195 19.33 7.42 -19.45
CA LYS A 195 18.29 8.21 -18.75
C LYS A 195 18.25 9.66 -19.25
N SER A 196 19.39 10.24 -19.62
CA SER A 196 19.46 11.60 -20.19
C SER A 196 18.77 11.72 -21.56
N ALA A 197 18.68 10.64 -22.31
CA ALA A 197 18.00 10.62 -23.60
C ALA A 197 16.49 10.91 -23.51
N ASN A 198 15.89 10.79 -22.33
CA ASN A 198 14.46 11.00 -22.09
C ASN A 198 14.08 12.46 -21.77
N GLY A 199 15.01 13.41 -21.86
CA GLY A 199 14.75 14.85 -21.71
C GLY A 199 14.71 15.35 -20.26
N GLU A 200 15.15 14.54 -19.30
CA GLU A 200 15.32 14.96 -17.90
C GLU A 200 16.53 15.91 -17.75
N SER A 201 16.57 16.68 -16.66
CA SER A 201 17.72 17.54 -16.39
C SER A 201 18.97 16.70 -16.08
N ALA A 202 20.09 17.04 -16.71
CA ALA A 202 21.36 16.35 -16.51
C ALA A 202 21.81 16.33 -15.03
N GLU A 203 21.52 17.40 -14.29
CA GLU A 203 21.85 17.50 -12.86
C GLU A 203 21.05 16.48 -12.02
N ARG A 204 19.75 16.36 -12.28
CA ARG A 204 18.90 15.38 -11.58
C ARG A 204 19.31 13.96 -11.89
N ILE A 205 19.61 13.67 -13.15
CA ILE A 205 20.07 12.34 -13.57
C ILE A 205 21.40 12.00 -12.91
N GLN A 206 22.31 12.95 -12.81
CA GLN A 206 23.60 12.71 -12.16
C GLN A 206 23.43 12.38 -10.67
N VAL A 207 22.55 13.09 -9.95
CA VAL A 207 22.26 12.79 -8.55
C VAL A 207 21.64 11.40 -8.43
N TRP A 208 20.61 11.11 -9.23
CA TRP A 208 19.95 9.81 -9.22
C TRP A 208 20.94 8.66 -9.52
N ALA A 209 21.74 8.79 -10.57
CA ALA A 209 22.71 7.77 -10.98
C ALA A 209 23.78 7.50 -9.90
N ASN A 210 24.23 8.53 -9.20
CA ASN A 210 25.19 8.39 -8.11
C ASN A 210 24.61 7.63 -6.92
N GLU A 211 23.35 7.89 -6.57
CA GLU A 211 22.65 7.16 -5.50
C GLU A 211 22.34 5.72 -5.93
N GLU A 212 21.90 5.53 -7.17
CA GLU A 212 21.60 4.22 -7.75
C GLU A 212 22.81 3.28 -7.73
N TYR A 213 24.02 3.84 -7.91
CA TYR A 213 25.26 3.09 -7.86
C TYR A 213 25.54 2.42 -6.50
N GLY A 214 25.02 3.00 -5.41
CA GLY A 214 25.20 2.51 -4.04
C GLY A 214 23.98 1.80 -3.44
N ILE A 215 22.83 1.81 -4.11
CA ILE A 215 21.55 1.38 -3.50
C ILE A 215 21.54 -0.10 -3.12
N ASP A 216 22.14 -1.00 -3.91
CA ASP A 216 22.21 -2.43 -3.59
C ASP A 216 22.93 -2.68 -2.27
N ALA A 217 24.09 -2.07 -2.07
CA ALA A 217 24.83 -2.21 -0.82
C ALA A 217 24.05 -1.66 0.38
N TRP A 218 23.35 -0.55 0.20
CA TRP A 218 22.52 0.05 1.24
C TRP A 218 21.32 -0.84 1.61
N LEU A 219 20.61 -1.38 0.63
CA LEU A 219 19.50 -2.30 0.83
C LEU A 219 19.95 -3.60 1.51
N ARG A 220 21.06 -4.19 1.07
CA ARG A 220 21.66 -5.39 1.68
C ARG A 220 22.05 -5.18 3.13
N ALA A 221 22.54 -4.00 3.48
CA ALA A 221 22.84 -3.65 4.87
C ALA A 221 21.61 -3.70 5.79
N MET A 222 20.41 -3.57 5.22
CA MET A 222 19.12 -3.73 5.92
C MET A 222 18.50 -5.12 5.76
N GLY A 223 19.20 -6.05 5.11
CA GLY A 223 18.74 -7.42 4.87
C GLY A 223 17.78 -7.55 3.69
N VAL A 224 17.75 -6.57 2.78
CA VAL A 224 16.98 -6.65 1.54
C VAL A 224 17.88 -7.12 0.42
N GLU A 225 17.55 -8.25 -0.18
CA GLU A 225 18.24 -8.79 -1.34
C GLU A 225 17.27 -8.93 -2.52
N LEU A 226 17.67 -8.40 -3.66
CA LEU A 226 16.92 -8.52 -4.90
C LEU A 226 17.77 -9.22 -5.95
N ASN A 227 17.13 -10.12 -6.69
CA ASN A 227 17.78 -10.93 -7.72
C ASN A 227 17.70 -10.27 -9.09
N TYR A 228 18.72 -10.48 -9.90
CA TYR A 228 18.80 -10.03 -11.27
C TYR A 228 18.17 -11.07 -12.21
N ASN A 229 16.87 -10.91 -12.53
CA ASN A 229 16.12 -11.94 -13.25
C ASN A 229 15.71 -11.57 -14.68
N TYR A 230 15.72 -10.28 -15.04
CA TYR A 230 15.11 -9.83 -16.30
C TYR A 230 16.08 -9.17 -17.30
N GLY A 231 17.34 -9.01 -16.96
CA GLY A 231 18.29 -8.27 -17.79
C GLY A 231 18.18 -6.75 -17.60
N GLY A 232 19.12 -6.01 -18.18
CA GLY A 232 19.20 -4.56 -18.00
C GLY A 232 19.49 -4.15 -16.56
N THR A 233 18.66 -3.28 -16.03
CA THR A 233 18.76 -2.76 -14.65
C THR A 233 17.71 -3.37 -13.70
N ASN A 234 16.87 -4.28 -14.18
CA ASN A 234 15.72 -4.79 -13.43
C ASN A 234 16.11 -5.88 -12.42
N HIS A 235 15.68 -5.70 -11.19
CA HIS A 235 15.86 -6.64 -10.10
C HIS A 235 14.52 -7.00 -9.47
N MET A 236 14.38 -8.25 -9.01
CA MET A 236 13.17 -8.75 -8.39
C MET A 236 13.46 -9.40 -7.04
N ALA A 237 12.44 -9.40 -6.19
CA ALA A 237 12.45 -10.27 -5.02
C ALA A 237 12.30 -11.74 -5.42
N GLU A 238 12.72 -12.66 -4.53
CA GLU A 238 12.52 -14.10 -4.72
C GLU A 238 11.04 -14.50 -4.56
N ASP A 239 10.70 -15.69 -5.08
CA ASP A 239 9.44 -16.38 -4.80
C ASP A 239 8.15 -15.61 -5.10
N ASN A 240 8.12 -14.86 -6.22
CA ASN A 240 6.96 -14.07 -6.65
C ASN A 240 6.54 -12.96 -5.66
N GLN A 241 7.41 -12.54 -4.77
CA GLN A 241 7.19 -11.37 -3.94
C GLN A 241 7.43 -10.09 -4.77
N TYR A 242 6.67 -9.04 -4.45
CA TYR A 242 6.91 -7.74 -5.06
C TYR A 242 8.16 -7.10 -4.45
N SER A 243 9.05 -6.57 -5.31
CA SER A 243 10.27 -5.88 -4.86
C SER A 243 9.97 -4.74 -3.90
N GLY A 244 8.90 -3.98 -4.18
CA GLY A 244 8.47 -2.88 -3.31
C GLY A 244 8.03 -3.34 -1.92
N GLU A 245 7.42 -4.52 -1.80
CA GLU A 245 7.04 -5.08 -0.50
C GLU A 245 8.26 -5.46 0.32
N VAL A 246 9.23 -6.13 -0.29
CA VAL A 246 10.46 -6.55 0.40
C VAL A 246 11.29 -5.33 0.82
N ILE A 247 11.40 -4.33 -0.07
CA ILE A 247 12.08 -3.05 0.24
C ILE A 247 11.36 -2.33 1.39
N GLN A 248 10.04 -2.20 1.33
CA GLN A 248 9.26 -1.56 2.38
C GLN A 248 9.47 -2.24 3.73
N ALA A 249 9.39 -3.57 3.79
CA ALA A 249 9.60 -4.34 5.02
C ALA A 249 11.01 -4.15 5.60
N GLY A 250 12.03 -4.12 4.75
CA GLY A 250 13.41 -3.84 5.17
C GLY A 250 13.57 -2.44 5.75
N LEU A 251 12.97 -1.44 5.11
CA LEU A 251 12.98 -0.04 5.57
C LEU A 251 12.20 0.13 6.88
N GLU A 252 11.04 -0.49 7.04
CA GLU A 252 10.25 -0.47 8.28
C GLU A 252 11.06 -1.06 9.45
N LYS A 253 11.70 -2.22 9.22
CA LYS A 253 12.58 -2.85 10.21
C LYS A 253 13.74 -1.92 10.58
N ALA A 254 14.46 -1.39 9.59
CA ALA A 254 15.60 -0.50 9.83
C ALA A 254 15.19 0.78 10.57
N ALA A 255 14.06 1.39 10.22
CA ALA A 255 13.53 2.56 10.92
C ALA A 255 13.26 2.26 12.40
N ALA A 256 12.66 1.11 12.70
CA ALA A 256 12.40 0.67 14.08
C ALA A 256 13.70 0.42 14.86
N GLU A 257 14.67 -0.29 14.27
CA GLU A 257 15.97 -0.58 14.89
C GLU A 257 16.79 0.70 15.15
N LEU A 258 16.67 1.71 14.30
CA LEU A 258 17.34 3.01 14.44
C LEU A 258 16.60 3.97 15.39
N GLY A 259 15.41 3.59 15.87
CA GLY A 259 14.64 4.41 16.81
C GLY A 259 13.99 5.62 16.16
N VAL A 260 13.47 5.48 14.95
CA VAL A 260 12.56 6.47 14.35
C VAL A 260 11.23 6.45 15.10
N ASP A 261 10.73 7.60 15.52
CA ASP A 261 9.41 7.72 16.14
C ASP A 261 8.33 7.75 15.03
N VAL A 262 7.71 6.60 14.81
CA VAL A 262 6.66 6.43 13.78
C VAL A 262 5.30 6.66 14.42
N ARG A 263 4.51 7.54 13.79
CA ARG A 263 3.15 7.91 14.22
C ARG A 263 2.16 7.77 13.07
N THR A 264 1.23 6.86 13.22
CA THR A 264 0.15 6.56 12.28
C THR A 264 -1.20 7.11 12.76
#